data_33f53df0137de5432df3958ff8942716
#
_entry.id   33f53df0137de5432df3958ff8942716
#
_cell.length_a   1.000
_cell.length_b   1.000
_cell.length_c   1.000
_cell.angle_alpha   90.00
_cell.angle_beta   90.00
_cell.angle_gamma   90.00
#
_symmetry.space_group_name_H-M   'P 1'
#
loop_
_entity.id
_entity.type
_entity.pdbx_description
1 polymer ?
#
loop_
_entity_poly.entity_id
_entity_poly.type
_entity_poly.pdbx_seq_one_letter_code
_entity_poly.pdbx_strand_id
1 'polypeptide(L)'
;QQVSSAASDVYKRQMENRKLIMNNPTRAYLKECITMGEFQPYYQPYFESNSSVIKGVELLARWIVSDTLVLTSKEFIHHIEKHDLTAQLSLSLLSQALPTLKKLEENVVPFSVSINISTPQLRDVTFTESFLGLLAHHNFPAHKMILELSDGRELYDNPLIYNAIINLKDSNIVFAIDSFDLSNTSINKLSSHLFNELKIDLSSINDLSLIHI
;
A
#
# COMPACT_ATOMS: atom_id res chain seq x y z
N GLN A 1 -15.20 37.70 -22.99
CA GLN A 1 -15.72 36.35 -23.38
C GLN A 1 -14.70 35.52 -24.18
N GLN A 2 -13.88 36.12 -25.08
CA GLN A 2 -12.90 35.38 -25.89
C GLN A 2 -11.71 34.83 -25.11
N VAL A 3 -11.24 35.51 -24.06
CA VAL A 3 -10.11 35.05 -23.23
C VAL A 3 -10.48 33.82 -22.40
N SER A 4 -11.72 33.70 -21.95
CA SER A 4 -12.25 32.55 -21.21
C SER A 4 -12.32 31.29 -22.08
N SER A 5 -12.61 31.42 -23.37
CA SER A 5 -12.68 30.29 -24.33
C SER A 5 -11.29 29.70 -24.62
N ALA A 6 -10.30 30.56 -24.91
CA ALA A 6 -8.94 30.12 -25.21
C ALA A 6 -8.25 29.45 -24.02
N ALA A 7 -8.43 29.94 -22.80
CA ALA A 7 -7.91 29.31 -21.59
C ALA A 7 -8.57 27.93 -21.35
N SER A 8 -9.88 27.80 -21.60
CA SER A 8 -10.61 26.54 -21.53
C SER A 8 -10.11 25.52 -22.57
N ASP A 9 -9.80 25.95 -23.79
CA ASP A 9 -9.33 25.06 -24.86
C ASP A 9 -7.87 24.60 -24.61
N VAL A 10 -7.01 25.48 -24.07
CA VAL A 10 -5.66 25.09 -23.65
C VAL A 10 -5.72 24.08 -22.52
N TYR A 11 -6.56 24.28 -21.51
CA TYR A 11 -6.76 23.35 -20.41
C TYR A 11 -7.26 21.99 -20.90
N LYS A 12 -8.26 21.95 -21.77
CA LYS A 12 -8.78 20.70 -22.36
C LYS A 12 -7.69 19.93 -23.10
N ARG A 13 -6.89 20.59 -23.94
CA ARG A 13 -5.77 19.96 -24.66
C ARG A 13 -4.70 19.42 -23.70
N GLN A 14 -4.38 20.13 -22.63
CA GLN A 14 -3.45 19.65 -21.62
C GLN A 14 -3.98 18.40 -20.93
N MET A 15 -5.27 18.36 -20.60
CA MET A 15 -5.92 17.19 -19.98
C MET A 15 -5.98 16.00 -20.93
N GLU A 16 -6.27 16.21 -22.22
CA GLU A 16 -6.24 15.14 -23.22
C GLU A 16 -4.82 14.57 -23.42
N ASN A 17 -3.81 15.43 -23.52
CA ASN A 17 -2.42 15.00 -23.57
C ASN A 17 -2.00 14.21 -22.32
N ARG A 18 -2.41 14.65 -21.13
CA ARG A 18 -2.13 13.96 -19.87
C ARG A 18 -2.78 12.58 -19.86
N LYS A 19 -4.03 12.44 -20.30
CA LYS A 19 -4.71 11.13 -20.44
C LYS A 19 -3.99 10.19 -21.41
N LEU A 20 -3.46 10.69 -22.53
CA LEU A 20 -2.68 9.89 -23.47
C LEU A 20 -1.37 9.38 -22.86
N ILE A 21 -0.67 10.24 -22.11
CA ILE A 21 0.56 9.85 -21.37
C ILE A 21 0.24 8.80 -20.31
N MET A 22 -0.90 8.89 -19.63
CA MET A 22 -1.30 7.97 -18.57
C MET A 22 -1.62 6.55 -19.06
N ASN A 23 -2.00 6.39 -20.33
CA ASN A 23 -2.25 5.05 -20.89
C ASN A 23 -0.95 4.23 -21.02
N ASN A 24 0.20 4.87 -21.13
CA ASN A 24 1.51 4.21 -21.14
C ASN A 24 2.59 5.18 -20.64
N PRO A 25 2.59 5.51 -19.35
CA PRO A 25 3.52 6.47 -18.77
C PRO A 25 4.94 5.91 -18.81
N THR A 26 5.91 6.78 -19.10
CA THR A 26 7.32 6.41 -19.04
C THR A 26 7.81 6.32 -17.59
N ARG A 27 8.88 5.55 -17.36
CA ARG A 27 9.52 5.47 -16.04
C ARG A 27 9.93 6.85 -15.50
N ALA A 28 10.47 7.72 -16.37
CA ALA A 28 10.89 9.07 -15.98
C ALA A 28 9.71 9.91 -15.52
N TYR A 29 8.59 9.88 -16.24
CA TYR A 29 7.37 10.59 -15.90
C TYR A 29 6.77 10.12 -14.57
N LEU A 30 6.66 8.80 -14.36
CA LEU A 30 6.17 8.25 -13.09
C LEU A 30 7.07 8.63 -11.91
N LYS A 31 8.38 8.59 -12.10
CA LYS A 31 9.35 9.00 -11.08
C LYS A 31 9.20 10.48 -10.72
N GLU A 32 8.97 11.34 -11.71
CA GLU A 32 8.68 12.75 -11.50
C GLU A 32 7.38 12.94 -10.72
N CYS A 33 6.28 12.28 -11.12
CA CYS A 33 5.01 12.32 -10.39
C CYS A 33 5.13 11.88 -8.93
N ILE A 34 5.93 10.83 -8.64
CA ILE A 34 6.21 10.40 -7.27
C ILE A 34 6.96 11.51 -6.51
N THR A 35 7.98 12.10 -7.13
CA THR A 35 8.81 13.13 -6.50
C THR A 35 8.03 14.42 -6.24
N MET A 36 7.13 14.79 -7.14
CA MET A 36 6.26 15.96 -7.02
C MET A 36 5.07 15.76 -6.07
N GLY A 37 4.91 14.54 -5.51
CA GLY A 37 3.84 14.24 -4.57
C GLY A 37 2.46 14.12 -5.21
N GLU A 38 2.38 13.84 -6.51
CA GLU A 38 1.11 13.57 -7.18
C GLU A 38 0.45 12.26 -6.70
N PHE A 39 1.26 11.33 -6.20
CA PHE A 39 0.75 10.16 -5.48
C PHE A 39 0.59 10.52 -4.00
N GLN A 40 -0.64 10.40 -3.52
CA GLN A 40 -1.00 10.79 -2.15
C GLN A 40 -1.53 9.61 -1.34
N PRO A 41 -1.25 9.59 -0.02
CA PRO A 41 -1.82 8.60 0.89
C PRO A 41 -3.27 8.94 1.21
N TYR A 42 -4.16 7.95 1.05
CA TYR A 42 -5.52 7.95 1.54
C TYR A 42 -5.65 6.90 2.63
N TYR A 43 -6.58 7.11 3.55
CA TYR A 43 -6.73 6.30 4.76
C TYR A 43 -8.11 5.64 4.75
N GLN A 44 -8.14 4.31 4.72
CA GLN A 44 -9.36 3.54 4.86
C GLN A 44 -9.43 2.98 6.28
N PRO A 45 -10.35 3.45 7.13
CA PRO A 45 -10.47 2.93 8.49
C PRO A 45 -11.02 1.51 8.50
N TYR A 46 -10.53 0.70 9.42
CA TYR A 46 -11.12 -0.58 9.76
C TYR A 46 -11.49 -0.63 11.26
N PHE A 47 -12.49 -1.43 11.57
CA PHE A 47 -13.16 -1.40 12.85
C PHE A 47 -13.03 -2.75 13.56
N GLU A 48 -13.17 -2.72 14.87
CA GLU A 48 -13.34 -3.92 15.67
C GLU A 48 -14.67 -4.58 15.34
N SER A 49 -14.67 -5.92 15.24
CA SER A 49 -15.89 -6.68 15.01
C SER A 49 -16.95 -6.34 16.08
N ASN A 50 -18.18 -6.11 15.62
CA ASN A 50 -19.33 -5.78 16.45
C ASN A 50 -19.22 -4.46 17.26
N SER A 51 -18.30 -3.58 16.88
CA SER A 51 -18.17 -2.27 17.51
C SER A 51 -17.93 -1.17 16.47
N SER A 52 -18.10 0.10 16.87
CA SER A 52 -17.74 1.26 16.04
C SER A 52 -16.34 1.79 16.37
N VAL A 53 -15.54 1.01 17.08
CA VAL A 53 -14.20 1.40 17.50
C VAL A 53 -13.24 1.20 16.32
N ILE A 54 -12.57 2.28 15.91
CA ILE A 54 -11.53 2.22 14.89
C ILE A 54 -10.31 1.49 15.46
N LYS A 55 -9.89 0.41 14.82
CA LYS A 55 -8.67 -0.35 15.17
C LYS A 55 -7.44 0.18 14.45
N GLY A 56 -7.63 0.78 13.28
CA GLY A 56 -6.55 1.30 12.48
C GLY A 56 -7.01 1.79 11.12
N VAL A 57 -6.03 2.03 10.26
CA VAL A 57 -6.27 2.45 8.88
C VAL A 57 -5.40 1.65 7.92
N GLU A 58 -5.95 1.38 6.75
CA GLU A 58 -5.17 0.92 5.61
C GLU A 58 -4.72 2.13 4.77
N LEU A 59 -3.43 2.19 4.45
CA LEU A 59 -2.83 3.23 3.64
C LEU A 59 -2.96 2.86 2.16
N LEU A 60 -3.78 3.61 1.44
CA LEU A 60 -4.05 3.37 0.03
C LEU A 60 -3.48 4.50 -0.83
N ALA A 61 -2.81 4.14 -1.92
CA ALA A 61 -2.32 5.12 -2.87
C ALA A 61 -3.45 5.69 -3.73
N ARG A 62 -3.40 7.01 -3.97
CA ARG A 62 -4.20 7.70 -4.99
C ARG A 62 -3.28 8.55 -5.84
N TRP A 63 -3.46 8.50 -7.16
CA TRP A 63 -2.75 9.40 -8.06
C TRP A 63 -3.63 10.60 -8.39
N ILE A 64 -3.24 11.76 -7.93
CA ILE A 64 -3.95 13.04 -8.14
C ILE A 64 -3.47 13.62 -9.46
N VAL A 65 -4.19 13.34 -10.53
CA VAL A 65 -3.83 13.78 -11.88
C VAL A 65 -4.27 15.23 -12.10
N SER A 66 -5.40 15.60 -11.53
CA SER A 66 -5.94 16.97 -11.52
C SER A 66 -6.97 17.12 -10.41
N ASP A 67 -7.49 18.33 -10.21
CA ASP A 67 -8.55 18.62 -9.23
C ASP A 67 -9.83 17.78 -9.45
N THR A 68 -10.02 17.26 -10.67
CA THR A 68 -11.21 16.49 -11.04
C THR A 68 -10.94 15.02 -11.39
N LEU A 69 -9.66 14.60 -11.40
CA LEU A 69 -9.27 13.24 -11.76
C LEU A 69 -8.30 12.65 -10.74
N VAL A 70 -8.81 11.70 -9.97
CA VAL A 70 -8.05 10.93 -9.00
C VAL A 70 -8.14 9.45 -9.39
N LEU A 71 -7.00 8.81 -9.56
CA LEU A 71 -6.93 7.37 -9.88
C LEU A 71 -6.69 6.55 -8.64
N THR A 72 -7.35 5.41 -8.59
CA THR A 72 -7.14 4.38 -7.56
C THR A 72 -5.92 3.51 -7.90
N SER A 73 -5.40 2.78 -6.92
CA SER A 73 -4.26 1.87 -7.13
C SER A 73 -4.53 0.87 -8.26
N LYS A 74 -5.73 0.35 -8.38
CA LYS A 74 -6.12 -0.61 -9.44
C LYS A 74 -5.91 -0.06 -10.86
N GLU A 75 -6.00 1.25 -11.02
CA GLU A 75 -5.89 1.91 -12.33
C GLU A 75 -4.45 2.20 -12.74
N PHE A 76 -3.50 2.31 -11.80
CA PHE A 76 -2.13 2.73 -12.12
C PHE A 76 -1.03 1.78 -11.63
N ILE A 77 -1.30 0.89 -10.66
CA ILE A 77 -0.25 0.11 -9.99
C ILE A 77 0.57 -0.73 -10.97
N HIS A 78 -0.06 -1.30 -11.99
CA HIS A 78 0.61 -2.08 -13.03
C HIS A 78 1.68 -1.29 -13.80
N HIS A 79 1.53 0.04 -13.93
CA HIS A 79 2.56 0.90 -14.52
C HIS A 79 3.74 1.09 -13.58
N ILE A 80 3.49 1.23 -12.28
CA ILE A 80 4.50 1.35 -11.24
C ILE A 80 5.35 0.08 -11.17
N GLU A 81 4.68 -1.09 -11.16
CA GLU A 81 5.33 -2.41 -11.14
C GLU A 81 6.16 -2.66 -12.39
N LYS A 82 5.60 -2.37 -13.57
CA LYS A 82 6.30 -2.52 -14.86
C LYS A 82 7.62 -1.74 -14.91
N HIS A 83 7.72 -0.65 -14.18
CA HIS A 83 8.89 0.23 -14.16
C HIS A 83 9.75 0.11 -12.90
N ASP A 84 9.52 -0.90 -12.05
CA ASP A 84 10.24 -1.14 -10.78
C ASP A 84 10.27 0.10 -9.87
N LEU A 85 9.11 0.75 -9.70
CA LEU A 85 8.97 1.96 -8.88
C LEU A 85 8.16 1.73 -7.59
N THR A 86 7.79 0.48 -7.29
CA THR A 86 6.96 0.15 -6.11
C THR A 86 7.61 0.56 -4.80
N ALA A 87 8.90 0.29 -4.63
CA ALA A 87 9.66 0.69 -3.44
C ALA A 87 9.66 2.22 -3.26
N GLN A 88 9.95 2.95 -4.33
CA GLN A 88 9.98 4.42 -4.31
C GLN A 88 8.60 5.00 -4.00
N LEU A 89 7.54 4.46 -4.60
CA LEU A 89 6.16 4.88 -4.33
C LEU A 89 5.78 4.64 -2.87
N SER A 90 6.01 3.43 -2.34
CA SER A 90 5.65 3.09 -0.96
C SER A 90 6.38 3.96 0.06
N LEU A 91 7.68 4.23 -0.13
CA LEU A 91 8.45 5.11 0.75
C LEU A 91 7.95 6.57 0.68
N SER A 92 7.60 7.05 -0.51
CA SER A 92 7.03 8.40 -0.69
C SER A 92 5.69 8.53 0.02
N LEU A 93 4.78 7.56 -0.14
CA LEU A 93 3.48 7.55 0.52
C LEU A 93 3.63 7.48 2.05
N LEU A 94 4.51 6.62 2.54
CA LEU A 94 4.77 6.49 3.97
C LEU A 94 5.31 7.79 4.55
N SER A 95 6.30 8.41 3.90
CA SER A 95 6.87 9.70 4.32
C SER A 95 5.82 10.80 4.42
N GLN A 96 4.89 10.87 3.45
CA GLN A 96 3.79 11.83 3.47
C GLN A 96 2.76 11.52 4.57
N ALA A 97 2.52 10.23 4.85
CA ALA A 97 1.50 9.78 5.78
C ALA A 97 1.92 9.90 7.25
N LEU A 98 3.19 9.63 7.57
CA LEU A 98 3.69 9.49 8.94
C LEU A 98 3.37 10.67 9.86
N PRO A 99 3.45 11.96 9.45
CA PRO A 99 3.05 13.08 10.31
C PRO A 99 1.58 13.01 10.76
N THR A 100 0.69 12.58 9.88
CA THR A 100 -0.74 12.41 10.20
C THR A 100 -0.98 11.16 11.04
N LEU A 101 -0.33 10.05 10.67
CA LEU A 101 -0.43 8.77 11.37
C LEU A 101 0.07 8.89 12.82
N LYS A 102 1.13 9.66 13.06
CA LYS A 102 1.66 9.91 14.40
C LYS A 102 0.63 10.63 15.28
N LYS A 103 -0.05 11.64 14.76
CA LYS A 103 -1.13 12.34 15.47
C LYS A 103 -2.31 11.43 15.78
N LEU A 104 -2.67 10.53 14.84
CA LEU A 104 -3.74 9.57 15.06
C LEU A 104 -3.35 8.54 16.12
N GLU A 105 -2.12 8.03 16.07
CA GLU A 105 -1.59 7.06 17.02
C GLU A 105 -1.59 7.58 18.46
N GLU A 106 -1.32 8.86 18.65
CA GLU A 106 -1.33 9.51 19.97
C GLU A 106 -2.75 9.70 20.54
N ASN A 107 -3.78 9.74 19.70
CA ASN A 107 -5.15 10.08 20.09
C ASN A 107 -6.15 8.92 19.99
N VAL A 108 -5.79 7.84 19.31
CA VAL A 108 -6.65 6.67 19.07
C VAL A 108 -5.96 5.42 19.61
N VAL A 109 -6.59 4.74 20.56
CA VAL A 109 -6.07 3.51 21.17
C VAL A 109 -7.16 2.44 21.18
N PRO A 110 -6.89 1.22 20.68
CA PRO A 110 -5.69 0.79 19.93
C PRO A 110 -5.66 1.35 18.50
N PHE A 111 -4.48 1.55 17.91
CA PHE A 111 -4.34 2.05 16.54
C PHE A 111 -3.20 1.35 15.82
N SER A 112 -3.46 0.82 14.64
CA SER A 112 -2.46 0.24 13.74
C SER A 112 -2.62 0.76 12.31
N VAL A 113 -1.58 0.61 11.50
CA VAL A 113 -1.53 1.09 10.12
C VAL A 113 -1.09 -0.04 9.23
N SER A 114 -1.89 -0.39 8.25
CA SER A 114 -1.49 -1.37 7.24
C SER A 114 -1.11 -0.71 5.91
N ILE A 115 -0.11 -1.29 5.25
CA ILE A 115 0.35 -0.88 3.93
C ILE A 115 0.62 -2.12 3.08
N ASN A 116 0.14 -2.09 1.84
CA ASN A 116 0.41 -3.12 0.87
C ASN A 116 1.87 -3.07 0.40
N ILE A 117 2.54 -4.21 0.41
CA ILE A 117 3.90 -4.39 -0.14
C ILE A 117 3.95 -5.58 -1.08
N SER A 118 4.94 -5.58 -1.96
CA SER A 118 5.19 -6.68 -2.91
C SER A 118 6.50 -7.39 -2.62
N THR A 119 6.61 -8.65 -3.04
CA THR A 119 7.84 -9.45 -2.88
C THR A 119 9.09 -8.81 -3.51
N PRO A 120 9.03 -8.11 -4.68
CA PRO A 120 10.17 -7.35 -5.19
C PRO A 120 10.71 -6.29 -4.23
N GLN A 121 9.85 -5.62 -3.45
CA GLN A 121 10.30 -4.63 -2.46
C GLN A 121 11.10 -5.28 -1.32
N LEU A 122 10.71 -6.49 -0.89
CA LEU A 122 11.42 -7.24 0.15
C LEU A 122 12.78 -7.79 -0.31
N ARG A 123 13.02 -7.91 -1.62
CA ARG A 123 14.35 -8.25 -2.15
C ARG A 123 15.32 -7.08 -2.09
N ASP A 124 14.82 -5.86 -2.00
CA ASP A 124 15.62 -4.64 -1.95
C ASP A 124 15.97 -4.30 -0.49
N VAL A 125 17.22 -4.56 -0.12
CA VAL A 125 17.73 -4.25 1.23
C VAL A 125 17.59 -2.77 1.55
N THR A 126 17.77 -1.90 0.55
CA THR A 126 17.68 -0.44 0.72
C THR A 126 16.24 0.00 1.03
N PHE A 127 15.23 -0.72 0.53
CA PHE A 127 13.84 -0.49 0.89
C PHE A 127 13.59 -0.75 2.37
N THR A 128 14.02 -1.90 2.88
CA THR A 128 13.84 -2.29 4.28
C THR A 128 14.49 -1.29 5.24
N GLU A 129 15.74 -0.90 4.96
CA GLU A 129 16.47 0.09 5.75
C GLU A 129 15.79 1.46 5.71
N SER A 130 15.38 1.91 4.53
CA SER A 130 14.70 3.20 4.35
C SER A 130 13.34 3.22 5.04
N PHE A 131 12.59 2.11 4.97
CA PHE A 131 11.29 1.95 5.62
C PHE A 131 11.43 2.10 7.16
N LEU A 132 12.34 1.35 7.77
CA LEU A 132 12.61 1.44 9.21
C LEU A 132 13.18 2.82 9.59
N GLY A 133 14.02 3.40 8.76
CA GLY A 133 14.56 4.75 8.95
C GLY A 133 13.47 5.82 8.97
N LEU A 134 12.45 5.72 8.11
CA LEU A 134 11.30 6.63 8.12
C LEU A 134 10.49 6.51 9.41
N LEU A 135 10.20 5.28 9.88
CA LEU A 135 9.50 5.08 11.15
C LEU A 135 10.27 5.69 12.31
N ALA A 136 11.57 5.44 12.38
CA ALA A 136 12.44 5.99 13.42
C ALA A 136 12.50 7.52 13.38
N HIS A 137 12.64 8.11 12.19
CA HIS A 137 12.68 9.57 12.00
C HIS A 137 11.42 10.26 12.52
N HIS A 138 10.26 9.66 12.31
CA HIS A 138 8.98 10.20 12.76
C HIS A 138 8.56 9.71 14.15
N ASN A 139 9.40 8.94 14.86
CA ASN A 139 9.09 8.31 16.14
C ASN A 139 7.77 7.51 16.09
N PHE A 140 7.49 6.85 14.96
CA PHE A 140 6.30 6.02 14.82
C PHE A 140 6.59 4.59 15.30
N PRO A 141 5.77 4.01 16.19
CA PRO A 141 6.04 2.69 16.76
C PRO A 141 5.95 1.58 15.71
N ALA A 142 7.05 0.86 15.48
CA ALA A 142 7.12 -0.18 14.46
C ALA A 142 6.07 -1.29 14.65
N HIS A 143 5.75 -1.67 15.90
CA HIS A 143 4.75 -2.71 16.22
C HIS A 143 3.31 -2.32 15.83
N LYS A 144 3.07 -1.08 15.45
CA LYS A 144 1.78 -0.61 14.93
C LYS A 144 1.71 -0.62 13.40
N MET A 145 2.83 -0.94 12.72
CA MET A 145 2.86 -1.12 11.27
C MET A 145 2.57 -2.57 10.89
N ILE A 146 1.66 -2.73 9.94
CA ILE A 146 1.28 -4.02 9.36
C ILE A 146 1.66 -3.98 7.88
N LEU A 147 2.52 -4.87 7.45
CA LEU A 147 2.87 -5.05 6.05
C LEU A 147 2.02 -6.17 5.45
N GLU A 148 1.22 -5.82 4.44
CA GLU A 148 0.29 -6.72 3.78
C GLU A 148 0.90 -7.28 2.50
N LEU A 149 0.93 -8.59 2.38
CA LEU A 149 1.43 -9.32 1.21
C LEU A 149 0.28 -10.06 0.53
N SER A 150 0.06 -9.80 -0.74
CA SER A 150 -1.01 -10.43 -1.52
C SER A 150 -0.69 -11.85 -2.00
N ASP A 151 0.57 -12.23 -2.07
CA ASP A 151 0.99 -13.59 -2.48
C ASP A 151 2.17 -14.08 -1.64
N GLY A 152 1.93 -15.18 -0.92
CA GLY A 152 2.94 -15.82 -0.07
C GLY A 152 3.78 -16.89 -0.75
N ARG A 153 3.60 -17.16 -2.06
CA ARG A 153 4.23 -18.34 -2.71
C ARG A 153 5.74 -18.23 -2.82
N GLU A 154 6.29 -17.07 -3.14
CA GLU A 154 7.74 -16.85 -3.27
C GLU A 154 8.47 -16.68 -1.92
N LEU A 155 7.75 -16.51 -0.82
CA LEU A 155 8.35 -16.15 0.47
C LEU A 155 9.26 -17.24 1.03
N TYR A 156 8.94 -18.50 0.76
CA TYR A 156 9.66 -19.65 1.29
C TYR A 156 10.82 -20.08 0.39
N ASP A 157 10.72 -19.78 -0.89
CA ASP A 157 11.66 -20.24 -1.90
C ASP A 157 12.81 -19.25 -2.15
N ASN A 158 12.68 -18.01 -1.63
CA ASN A 158 13.68 -16.96 -1.80
C ASN A 158 14.30 -16.52 -0.46
N PRO A 159 15.56 -16.89 -0.18
CA PRO A 159 16.22 -16.54 1.07
C PRO A 159 16.32 -15.02 1.36
N LEU A 160 16.42 -14.20 0.32
CA LEU A 160 16.49 -12.74 0.48
C LEU A 160 15.17 -12.20 1.05
N ILE A 161 14.03 -12.68 0.51
CA ILE A 161 12.70 -12.29 0.98
C ILE A 161 12.49 -12.78 2.42
N TYR A 162 12.82 -14.05 2.67
CA TYR A 162 12.69 -14.62 4.00
C TYR A 162 13.49 -13.82 5.04
N ASN A 163 14.76 -13.53 4.76
CA ASN A 163 15.60 -12.74 5.65
C ASN A 163 15.09 -11.32 5.86
N ALA A 164 14.58 -10.67 4.81
CA ALA A 164 13.97 -9.34 4.92
C ALA A 164 12.76 -9.35 5.87
N ILE A 165 11.89 -10.36 5.76
CA ILE A 165 10.75 -10.53 6.67
C ILE A 165 11.22 -10.72 8.11
N ILE A 166 12.21 -11.60 8.35
CA ILE A 166 12.74 -11.81 9.70
C ILE A 166 13.31 -10.52 10.27
N ASN A 167 14.13 -9.79 9.53
CA ASN A 167 14.69 -8.51 9.99
C ASN A 167 13.61 -7.48 10.35
N LEU A 168 12.55 -7.40 9.55
CA LEU A 168 11.41 -6.52 9.83
C LEU A 168 10.64 -6.99 11.06
N LYS A 169 10.44 -8.28 11.25
CA LYS A 169 9.80 -8.86 12.44
C LYS A 169 10.64 -8.64 13.71
N ASP A 170 11.95 -8.76 13.63
CA ASP A 170 12.87 -8.46 14.74
C ASP A 170 12.79 -6.97 15.14
N SER A 171 12.39 -6.11 14.18
CA SER A 171 12.06 -4.71 14.44
C SER A 171 10.61 -4.49 14.92
N ASN A 172 9.89 -5.57 15.25
CA ASN A 172 8.48 -5.59 15.68
C ASN A 172 7.43 -5.18 14.61
N ILE A 173 7.77 -5.26 13.33
CA ILE A 173 6.78 -5.09 12.26
C ILE A 173 5.85 -6.31 12.22
N VAL A 174 4.56 -6.07 12.05
CA VAL A 174 3.52 -7.09 11.88
C VAL A 174 3.36 -7.42 10.40
N PHE A 175 3.14 -8.69 10.08
CA PHE A 175 2.87 -9.14 8.71
C PHE A 175 1.47 -9.74 8.60
N ALA A 176 0.75 -9.34 7.55
CA ALA A 176 -0.55 -9.88 7.18
C ALA A 176 -0.53 -10.48 5.77
N ILE A 177 -1.32 -11.54 5.56
CA ILE A 177 -1.65 -12.01 4.22
C ILE A 177 -2.93 -11.30 3.77
N ASP A 178 -2.86 -10.62 2.63
CA ASP A 178 -4.02 -10.00 2.02
C ASP A 178 -4.69 -10.95 1.02
N SER A 179 -6.03 -10.87 0.93
CA SER A 179 -6.87 -11.60 -0.05
C SER A 179 -6.62 -13.11 -0.03
N PHE A 180 -6.61 -13.71 1.16
CA PHE A 180 -6.42 -15.14 1.31
C PHE A 180 -7.57 -15.92 0.66
N ASP A 181 -7.23 -16.72 -0.36
CA ASP A 181 -8.16 -17.64 -1.02
C ASP A 181 -8.04 -19.04 -0.41
N LEU A 182 -9.09 -19.48 0.26
CA LEU A 182 -9.18 -20.80 0.90
C LEU A 182 -9.04 -21.96 -0.10
N SER A 183 -9.30 -21.73 -1.39
CA SER A 183 -9.27 -22.78 -2.41
C SER A 183 -7.88 -23.10 -2.94
N ASN A 184 -6.93 -22.16 -2.88
CA ASN A 184 -5.64 -22.26 -3.59
C ASN A 184 -4.40 -22.28 -2.68
N THR A 185 -4.53 -21.97 -1.40
CA THR A 185 -3.38 -21.87 -0.52
C THR A 185 -3.32 -23.09 0.41
N SER A 186 -2.22 -23.82 0.38
CA SER A 186 -1.98 -24.90 1.34
C SER A 186 -1.95 -24.31 2.74
N ILE A 187 -2.89 -24.71 3.60
CA ILE A 187 -2.94 -24.36 5.04
C ILE A 187 -1.59 -24.58 5.73
N ASN A 188 -0.78 -25.52 5.24
CA ASN A 188 0.59 -25.76 5.70
C ASN A 188 1.52 -24.57 5.52
N LYS A 189 1.24 -23.63 4.58
CA LYS A 189 1.99 -22.40 4.41
C LYS A 189 1.60 -21.33 5.45
N LEU A 190 0.40 -21.42 6.01
CA LEU A 190 -0.05 -20.55 7.11
C LEU A 190 0.56 -20.93 8.46
N SER A 191 1.01 -22.17 8.63
CA SER A 191 1.65 -22.63 9.88
C SER A 191 3.05 -22.03 10.08
N SER A 192 3.55 -21.24 9.13
CA SER A 192 4.81 -20.52 9.33
C SER A 192 4.61 -19.37 10.29
N HIS A 193 5.55 -19.18 11.19
CA HIS A 193 5.59 -18.07 12.14
C HIS A 193 5.82 -16.69 11.48
N LEU A 194 5.70 -16.60 10.14
CA LEU A 194 5.97 -15.36 9.40
C LEU A 194 4.81 -14.37 9.50
N PHE A 195 3.57 -14.86 9.51
CA PHE A 195 2.38 -14.01 9.50
C PHE A 195 1.70 -13.97 10.84
N ASN A 196 1.16 -12.81 11.17
CA ASN A 196 0.42 -12.54 12.41
C ASN A 196 -1.07 -12.41 12.15
N GLU A 197 -1.44 -11.98 10.93
CA GLU A 197 -2.81 -11.65 10.54
C GLU A 197 -3.17 -12.25 9.17
N LEU A 198 -4.46 -12.47 8.97
CA LEU A 198 -5.03 -12.97 7.73
C LEU A 198 -6.23 -12.10 7.35
N LYS A 199 -6.19 -11.49 6.16
CA LYS A 199 -7.33 -10.79 5.58
C LYS A 199 -8.07 -11.72 4.62
N ILE A 200 -9.35 -11.96 4.89
CA ILE A 200 -10.20 -12.81 4.07
C ILE A 200 -11.16 -11.91 3.29
N ASP A 201 -11.17 -12.06 1.97
CA ASP A 201 -12.19 -11.44 1.13
C ASP A 201 -13.51 -12.23 1.23
N LEU A 202 -14.47 -11.67 1.96
CA LEU A 202 -15.79 -12.30 2.14
C LEU A 202 -16.57 -12.43 0.84
N SER A 203 -16.24 -11.66 -0.19
CA SER A 203 -16.89 -11.78 -1.50
C SER A 203 -16.54 -13.08 -2.23
N SER A 204 -15.40 -13.68 -1.86
CA SER A 204 -14.95 -14.98 -2.39
C SER A 204 -15.58 -16.19 -1.66
N ILE A 205 -16.26 -15.96 -0.53
CA ILE A 205 -16.91 -17.02 0.26
C ILE A 205 -18.35 -17.18 -0.21
N ASN A 206 -18.53 -17.86 -1.32
CA ASN A 206 -19.88 -18.14 -1.86
C ASN A 206 -20.68 -19.20 -1.09
N ASP A 207 -20.08 -19.87 -0.10
CA ASP A 207 -20.70 -20.97 0.65
C ASP A 207 -20.37 -20.89 2.15
N LEU A 208 -21.13 -20.05 2.86
CA LEU A 208 -21.01 -19.92 4.33
C LEU A 208 -21.45 -21.19 5.10
N SER A 209 -21.89 -22.25 4.40
CA SER A 209 -22.32 -23.50 5.03
C SER A 209 -21.18 -24.35 5.61
N LEU A 210 -19.92 -23.99 5.36
CA LEU A 210 -18.74 -24.77 5.80
C LEU A 210 -17.94 -24.12 6.94
N ILE A 211 -18.35 -22.98 7.46
CA ILE A 211 -17.68 -22.39 8.63
C ILE A 211 -18.45 -22.79 9.89
N HIS A 212 -18.25 -24.03 10.32
CA HIS A 212 -18.41 -24.42 11.71
C HIS A 212 -17.04 -24.33 12.39
N ILE A 213 -16.84 -23.23 13.08
CA ILE A 213 -15.77 -23.09 14.08
C ILE A 213 -16.36 -23.37 15.45
#